data_374ae3af828531b826ea1defd03c7efa
#
_entry.id   374ae3af828531b826ea1defd03c7efa
#
_cell.length_a   1.000
_cell.length_b   1.000
_cell.length_c   1.000
_cell.angle_alpha   90.00
_cell.angle_beta   90.00
_cell.angle_gamma   90.00
#
_symmetry.space_group_name_H-M   'P 1'
#
loop_
_entity.id
_entity.type
_entity.pdbx_description
1 polymer ?
#
loop_
_entity_poly.entity_id
_entity_poly.type
_entity_poly.pdbx_seq_one_letter_code
_entity_poly.pdbx_strand_id
1 'polypeptide(L)'
;MSQGKAFRKAIKDNKPLQIVGTINAYSSLLAKKSGHKAIYLSGGGVAASSLGVPDLGITTLNDVLVDVDRITRVCDLPLLVDVDTGWGEAFNISRMTKEMI
;
A
#
# COMPACT_ATOMS: atom_id res chain seq x y z
N MET A 1 -9.19 -11.99 11.41
CA MET A 1 -9.58 -10.56 11.26
C MET A 1 -9.19 -10.11 9.87
N SER A 2 -10.06 -9.40 9.14
CA SER A 2 -9.68 -8.84 7.85
C SER A 2 -8.64 -7.73 8.01
N GLN A 3 -7.88 -7.46 6.95
CA GLN A 3 -6.86 -6.40 6.98
C GLN A 3 -7.49 -5.02 7.20
N GLY A 4 -8.67 -4.77 6.64
CA GLY A 4 -9.38 -3.51 6.89
C GLY A 4 -9.79 -3.34 8.36
N LYS A 5 -10.22 -4.42 9.01
CA LYS A 5 -10.52 -4.39 10.46
C LYS A 5 -9.25 -4.18 11.27
N ALA A 6 -8.15 -4.83 10.89
CA ALA A 6 -6.87 -4.63 11.55
C ALA A 6 -6.40 -3.17 11.44
N PHE A 7 -6.59 -2.55 10.28
CA PHE A 7 -6.25 -1.14 10.07
C PHE A 7 -7.08 -0.22 10.98
N ARG A 8 -8.40 -0.44 11.04
CA ARG A 8 -9.28 0.34 11.92
C ARG A 8 -8.92 0.17 13.39
N LYS A 9 -8.53 -1.05 13.80
CA LYS A 9 -8.06 -1.31 15.15
C LYS A 9 -6.77 -0.55 15.44
N ALA A 10 -5.82 -0.53 14.51
CA ALA A 10 -4.57 0.21 14.66
C ALA A 10 -4.84 1.71 14.86
N ILE A 11 -5.77 2.30 14.10
CA ILE A 11 -6.16 3.71 14.26
C ILE A 11 -6.76 3.94 15.65
N LYS A 12 -7.61 3.03 16.12
CA LYS A 12 -8.28 3.17 17.43
C LYS A 12 -7.27 3.07 18.58
N ASP A 13 -6.33 2.17 18.49
CA ASP A 13 -5.37 1.86 19.56
C ASP A 13 -4.20 2.86 19.63
N ASN A 14 -3.97 3.63 18.56
CA ASN A 14 -2.85 4.56 18.44
C ASN A 14 -3.37 5.93 17.99
N LYS A 15 -3.25 6.95 18.87
CA LYS A 15 -3.78 8.30 18.60
C LYS A 15 -2.71 9.36 18.82
N PRO A 16 -2.09 9.84 17.73
CA PRO A 16 -2.33 9.47 16.32
C PRO A 16 -1.61 8.17 15.94
N LEU A 17 -2.14 7.49 14.94
CA LEU A 17 -1.44 6.37 14.31
C LEU A 17 -0.42 6.92 13.33
N GLN A 18 0.84 6.59 13.54
CA GLN A 18 1.90 6.89 12.59
C GLN A 18 1.97 5.79 11.55
N ILE A 19 1.78 6.15 10.27
CA ILE A 19 1.81 5.23 9.13
C ILE A 19 3.06 5.55 8.33
N VAL A 20 4.01 4.61 8.30
CA VAL A 20 5.28 4.85 7.63
C VAL A 20 5.23 4.36 6.18
N GLY A 21 5.79 5.15 5.26
CA GLY A 21 5.91 4.79 3.85
C GLY A 21 6.92 3.67 3.66
N THR A 22 6.52 2.63 2.91
CA THR A 22 7.38 1.51 2.54
C THR A 22 7.24 1.28 1.04
N ILE A 23 8.36 1.35 0.32
CA ILE A 23 8.38 1.27 -1.14
C ILE A 23 8.63 -0.14 -1.67
N ASN A 24 8.96 -1.10 -0.80
CA ASN A 24 9.23 -2.48 -1.20
C ASN A 24 9.11 -3.43 0.00
N ALA A 25 9.24 -4.73 -0.27
CA ALA A 25 9.12 -5.77 0.76
C ALA A 25 10.15 -5.58 1.88
N TYR A 26 11.39 -5.24 1.55
CA TYR A 26 12.44 -5.09 2.56
C TYR A 26 12.15 -3.92 3.52
N SER A 27 11.73 -2.76 3.00
CA SER A 27 11.40 -1.62 3.86
C SER A 27 10.18 -1.91 4.75
N SER A 28 9.23 -2.74 4.30
CA SER A 28 8.09 -3.16 5.13
C SER A 28 8.54 -4.03 6.31
N LEU A 29 9.51 -4.91 6.11
CA LEU A 29 10.11 -5.70 7.20
C LEU A 29 10.80 -4.80 8.23
N LEU A 30 11.55 -3.80 7.76
CA LEU A 30 12.21 -2.83 8.64
C LEU A 30 11.20 -2.01 9.44
N ALA A 31 10.09 -1.60 8.80
CA ALA A 31 9.02 -0.86 9.47
C ALA A 31 8.41 -1.67 10.62
N LYS A 32 8.12 -2.94 10.38
CA LYS A 32 7.60 -3.84 11.40
C LYS A 32 8.60 -4.04 12.54
N LYS A 33 9.85 -4.28 12.22
CA LYS A 33 10.93 -4.44 13.21
C LYS A 33 11.12 -3.20 14.07
N SER A 34 10.91 -2.01 13.49
CA SER A 34 11.02 -0.74 14.19
C SER A 34 9.81 -0.41 15.07
N GLY A 35 8.78 -1.25 15.08
CA GLY A 35 7.62 -1.10 15.96
C GLY A 35 6.45 -0.35 15.35
N HIS A 36 6.46 -0.03 14.06
CA HIS A 36 5.31 0.59 13.40
C HIS A 36 4.10 -0.34 13.38
N LYS A 37 2.90 0.21 13.44
CA LYS A 37 1.64 -0.54 13.51
C LYS A 37 0.87 -0.55 12.20
N ALA A 38 1.28 0.25 11.23
CA ALA A 38 0.70 0.31 9.89
C ALA A 38 1.74 0.86 8.92
N ILE A 39 1.60 0.51 7.65
CA ILE A 39 2.51 0.91 6.58
C ILE A 39 1.73 1.51 5.41
N TYR A 40 2.42 2.27 4.57
CA TYR A 40 1.84 2.96 3.42
C TYR A 40 2.66 2.68 2.16
N LEU A 41 1.97 2.34 1.06
CA LEU A 41 2.59 2.23 -0.26
C LEU A 41 2.15 3.41 -1.12
N SER A 42 3.11 4.29 -1.43
CA SER A 42 2.91 5.46 -2.27
C SER A 42 2.94 5.09 -3.74
N GLY A 43 1.98 5.57 -4.53
CA GLY A 43 2.00 5.43 -5.99
C GLY A 43 3.20 6.13 -6.61
N GLY A 44 3.57 7.31 -6.10
CA GLY A 44 4.80 7.99 -6.50
C GLY A 44 6.05 7.21 -6.14
N GLY A 45 6.05 6.52 -4.99
CA GLY A 45 7.12 5.63 -4.59
C GLY A 45 7.28 4.45 -5.53
N VAL A 46 6.19 3.85 -5.99
CA VAL A 46 6.21 2.77 -7.00
C VAL A 46 6.77 3.30 -8.32
N ALA A 47 6.30 4.46 -8.78
CA ALA A 47 6.80 5.06 -10.01
C ALA A 47 8.31 5.28 -9.95
N ALA A 48 8.81 5.90 -8.89
CA ALA A 48 10.21 6.24 -8.74
C ALA A 48 11.09 5.02 -8.50
N SER A 49 10.72 4.13 -7.56
CA SER A 49 11.59 3.05 -7.10
C SER A 49 11.48 1.78 -7.93
N SER A 50 10.28 1.42 -8.39
CA SER A 50 10.06 0.19 -9.16
C SER A 50 10.24 0.39 -10.65
N LEU A 51 9.81 1.52 -11.19
CA LEU A 51 9.86 1.80 -12.63
C LEU A 51 10.90 2.83 -13.03
N GLY A 52 11.39 3.64 -12.11
CA GLY A 52 12.34 4.71 -12.41
C GLY A 52 11.74 5.82 -13.27
N VAL A 53 10.45 6.10 -13.10
CA VAL A 53 9.73 7.13 -13.86
C VAL A 53 9.14 8.17 -12.90
N PRO A 54 8.87 9.41 -13.41
CA PRO A 54 8.25 10.43 -12.57
C PRO A 54 6.80 10.08 -12.22
N ASP A 55 6.32 10.67 -11.12
CA ASP A 55 4.95 10.52 -10.63
C ASP A 55 3.98 11.38 -11.47
N LEU A 56 3.70 10.95 -12.68
CA LEU A 56 2.89 11.68 -13.65
C LEU A 56 1.77 10.81 -14.26
N GLY A 57 1.24 9.85 -13.49
CA GLY A 57 0.16 9.00 -13.95
C GLY A 57 0.60 7.95 -14.97
N ILE A 58 1.87 7.57 -14.97
CA ILE A 58 2.45 6.58 -15.90
C ILE A 58 2.17 5.15 -15.43
N THR A 59 2.11 4.94 -14.12
CA THR A 59 1.90 3.61 -13.53
C THR A 59 0.49 3.10 -13.76
N THR A 60 0.35 1.78 -13.76
CA THR A 60 -0.93 1.07 -13.89
C THR A 60 -1.31 0.38 -12.60
N LEU A 61 -2.55 -0.13 -12.53
CA LEU A 61 -2.99 -0.99 -11.43
C LEU A 61 -2.04 -2.17 -11.23
N ASN A 62 -1.62 -2.82 -12.32
CA ASN A 62 -0.76 -4.00 -12.23
C ASN A 62 0.62 -3.67 -11.66
N ASP A 63 1.18 -2.51 -11.98
CA ASP A 63 2.45 -2.06 -11.42
C ASP A 63 2.38 -1.96 -9.90
N VAL A 64 1.31 -1.38 -9.37
CA VAL A 64 1.11 -1.23 -7.93
C VAL A 64 0.80 -2.57 -7.28
N LEU A 65 -0.03 -3.42 -7.91
CA LEU A 65 -0.37 -4.74 -7.37
C LEU A 65 0.85 -5.64 -7.19
N VAL A 66 1.85 -5.55 -8.06
CA VAL A 66 3.09 -6.32 -7.91
C VAL A 66 3.77 -5.99 -6.58
N ASP A 67 3.90 -4.71 -6.24
CA ASP A 67 4.52 -4.30 -5.00
C ASP A 67 3.64 -4.60 -3.78
N VAL A 68 2.32 -4.43 -3.89
CA VAL A 68 1.37 -4.84 -2.84
C VAL A 68 1.52 -6.32 -2.52
N ASP A 69 1.55 -7.17 -3.55
CA ASP A 69 1.68 -8.61 -3.37
C ASP A 69 3.00 -8.97 -2.68
N ARG A 70 4.10 -8.38 -3.11
CA ARG A 70 5.42 -8.61 -2.51
C ARG A 70 5.47 -8.19 -1.04
N ILE A 71 4.93 -7.03 -0.73
CA ILE A 71 4.90 -6.50 0.64
C ILE A 71 4.03 -7.38 1.53
N THR A 72 2.82 -7.72 1.11
CA THR A 72 1.87 -8.48 1.93
C THR A 72 2.27 -9.92 2.15
N ARG A 73 3.12 -10.47 1.29
CA ARG A 73 3.67 -11.82 1.49
C ARG A 73 4.64 -11.91 2.65
N VAL A 74 5.33 -10.84 2.97
CA VAL A 74 6.39 -10.83 3.99
C VAL A 74 6.05 -10.02 5.24
N CYS A 75 5.05 -9.16 5.17
CA CYS A 75 4.67 -8.28 6.27
C CYS A 75 3.16 -8.34 6.51
N ASP A 76 2.77 -8.59 7.75
CA ASP A 76 1.37 -8.71 8.14
C ASP A 76 0.78 -7.41 8.71
N LEU A 77 1.54 -6.32 8.70
CA LEU A 77 1.01 -5.02 9.12
C LEU A 77 -0.09 -4.54 8.16
N PRO A 78 -1.11 -3.86 8.68
CA PRO A 78 -2.11 -3.24 7.82
C PRO A 78 -1.46 -2.27 6.83
N LEU A 79 -1.85 -2.38 5.57
CA LEU A 79 -1.27 -1.61 4.47
C LEU A 79 -2.29 -0.62 3.92
N LEU A 80 -1.93 0.66 3.90
CA LEU A 80 -2.65 1.71 3.19
C LEU A 80 -2.01 1.87 1.81
N VAL A 81 -2.79 1.71 0.75
CA VAL A 81 -2.30 1.79 -0.62
C VAL A 81 -2.84 3.03 -1.31
N ASP A 82 -1.94 3.80 -1.92
CA ASP A 82 -2.31 4.89 -2.82
C ASP A 82 -2.81 4.29 -4.15
N VAL A 83 -4.08 4.53 -4.45
CA VAL A 83 -4.72 3.98 -5.66
C VAL A 83 -5.06 5.07 -6.68
N ASP A 84 -4.48 6.25 -6.57
CA ASP A 84 -4.78 7.41 -7.42
C ASP A 84 -6.29 7.61 -7.55
N THR A 85 -6.81 7.58 -8.80
CA THR A 85 -8.26 7.68 -9.08
C THR A 85 -8.87 6.34 -9.49
N GLY A 86 -8.13 5.21 -9.32
CA GLY A 86 -8.60 3.87 -9.62
C GLY A 86 -8.21 3.34 -11.00
N TRP A 87 -7.32 4.04 -11.71
CA TRP A 87 -6.78 3.70 -13.03
C TRP A 87 -7.84 3.56 -14.12
N GLY A 88 -8.87 4.39 -14.07
CA GLY A 88 -9.92 4.45 -15.07
C GLY A 88 -11.25 4.88 -14.48
N GLU A 89 -12.34 4.45 -15.12
CA GLU A 89 -13.69 4.80 -14.70
C GLU A 89 -14.32 3.71 -13.82
N ALA A 90 -15.64 3.70 -13.67
CA ALA A 90 -16.36 2.91 -12.68
C ALA A 90 -15.99 1.42 -12.70
N PHE A 91 -15.89 0.80 -13.87
CA PHE A 91 -15.56 -0.63 -13.96
C PHE A 91 -14.11 -0.93 -13.59
N ASN A 92 -13.19 0.00 -13.88
CA ASN A 92 -11.80 -0.12 -13.45
C ASN A 92 -11.66 0.06 -11.94
N ILE A 93 -12.41 0.98 -11.35
CA ILE A 93 -12.46 1.15 -9.89
C ILE A 93 -13.00 -0.10 -9.21
N SER A 94 -14.03 -0.70 -9.78
CA SER A 94 -14.57 -1.98 -9.28
C SER A 94 -13.53 -3.10 -9.33
N ARG A 95 -12.81 -3.21 -10.44
CA ARG A 95 -11.72 -4.19 -10.58
C ARG A 95 -10.62 -3.93 -9.55
N MET A 96 -10.16 -2.70 -9.45
CA MET A 96 -9.12 -2.29 -8.48
C MET A 96 -9.51 -2.67 -7.05
N THR A 97 -10.74 -2.37 -6.67
CA THR A 97 -11.23 -2.68 -5.31
C THR A 97 -11.18 -4.19 -5.05
N LYS A 98 -11.61 -5.01 -6.01
CA LYS A 98 -11.57 -6.47 -5.88
C LYS A 98 -10.15 -7.01 -5.80
N GLU A 99 -9.24 -6.48 -6.59
CA GLU A 99 -7.84 -6.91 -6.61
C GLU A 99 -7.10 -6.52 -5.32
N MET A 100 -7.48 -5.41 -4.69
CA MET A 100 -6.83 -4.89 -3.49
C MET A 100 -7.31 -5.55 -2.19
N ILE A 101 -8.49 -6.18 -2.21
CA ILE A 101 -9.03 -6.91 -1.07
C ILE A 101 -8.48 -8.34 -1.07
#